data_f10bccfa4cbb0af8a9534df24b35da84
#
_entry.id   f10bccfa4cbb0af8a9534df24b35da84
#
_cell.length_a   1.000
_cell.length_b   1.000
_cell.length_c   1.000
_cell.angle_alpha   90.00
_cell.angle_beta   90.00
_cell.angle_gamma   90.00
#
_symmetry.space_group_name_H-M   'P 1'
#
loop_
_entity.id
_entity.type
_entity.pdbx_description
1 polymer ?
#
loop_
_entity_poly.entity_id
_entity_poly.type
_entity_poly.pdbx_seq_one_letter_code
_entity_poly.pdbx_strand_id
1 'polypeptide(L)'
;MSGGNEIIHQAMRLKIMAALNALAPRRAAIEFTRLKALVGATDGNLGAHLETLEKAGYIVIEKRFEDRKPQTRVRMSPVGHRAFAEHVAYLREILDSARA
;
A
#
# COMPACT_ATOMS: atom_id res chain seq x y z
N MET A 1 9.06 -17.01 -14.94
CA MET A 1 8.76 -15.60 -14.62
C MET A 1 7.41 -15.52 -13.95
N SER A 2 7.36 -14.96 -12.75
CA SER A 2 6.09 -14.72 -12.09
C SER A 2 5.36 -13.57 -12.76
N GLY A 3 4.05 -13.61 -12.81
CA GLY A 3 3.24 -12.52 -13.33
C GLY A 3 3.19 -11.34 -12.39
N GLY A 4 2.86 -10.17 -12.91
CA GLY A 4 2.64 -8.99 -12.09
C GLY A 4 1.32 -9.07 -11.33
N ASN A 5 1.18 -8.25 -10.31
CA ASN A 5 -0.04 -8.11 -9.54
C ASN A 5 -0.83 -6.91 -10.06
N GLU A 6 -1.95 -7.17 -10.70
CA GLU A 6 -2.74 -6.10 -11.32
C GLU A 6 -3.30 -5.10 -10.32
N ILE A 7 -3.62 -5.55 -9.12
CA ILE A 7 -4.13 -4.66 -8.07
C ILE A 7 -3.04 -3.67 -7.65
N ILE A 8 -1.84 -4.16 -7.43
CA ILE A 8 -0.70 -3.32 -6.99
C ILE A 8 -0.08 -2.55 -8.16
N HIS A 9 -0.24 -3.05 -9.38
CA HIS A 9 0.39 -2.44 -10.56
C HIS A 9 -0.14 -1.02 -10.87
N GLN A 10 -1.35 -0.69 -10.46
CA GLN A 10 -1.88 0.65 -10.62
C GLN A 10 -0.99 1.64 -9.84
N ALA A 11 -0.58 2.74 -10.48
CA ALA A 11 0.46 3.63 -9.97
C ALA A 11 0.20 4.13 -8.53
N MET A 12 -1.02 4.60 -8.23
CA MET A 12 -1.32 5.10 -6.89
C MET A 12 -1.29 3.97 -5.85
N ARG A 13 -1.81 2.80 -6.17
CA ARG A 13 -1.77 1.66 -5.26
C ARG A 13 -0.35 1.18 -5.04
N LEU A 14 0.49 1.21 -6.07
CA LEU A 14 1.91 0.89 -5.92
C LEU A 14 2.60 1.86 -4.96
N LYS A 15 2.32 3.16 -5.08
CA LYS A 15 2.84 4.17 -4.16
C LYS A 15 2.39 3.95 -2.73
N ILE A 16 1.11 3.61 -2.54
CA ILE A 16 0.56 3.31 -1.21
C ILE A 16 1.30 2.13 -0.60
N MET A 17 1.41 1.04 -1.34
CA MET A 17 2.08 -0.16 -0.83
C MET A 17 3.56 0.09 -0.53
N ALA A 18 4.24 0.88 -1.36
CA ALA A 18 5.62 1.25 -1.12
C ALA A 18 5.79 2.07 0.16
N ALA A 19 4.89 3.03 0.38
CA ALA A 19 4.91 3.84 1.61
C ALA A 19 4.68 2.98 2.85
N LEU A 20 3.72 2.06 2.81
CA LEU A 20 3.45 1.15 3.93
C LEU A 20 4.62 0.20 4.17
N ASN A 21 5.24 -0.29 3.10
CA ASN A 21 6.38 -1.20 3.21
C ASN A 21 7.59 -0.54 3.86
N ALA A 22 7.71 0.78 3.76
CA ALA A 22 8.82 1.53 4.34
C ALA A 22 8.68 1.78 5.85
N LEU A 23 7.51 1.49 6.43
CA LEU A 23 7.28 1.69 7.86
C LEU A 23 8.01 0.66 8.70
N ALA A 24 8.55 1.10 9.82
CA ALA A 24 9.20 0.23 10.79
C ALA A 24 8.62 0.49 12.18
N PRO A 25 8.28 -0.56 12.94
CA PRO A 25 8.37 -1.97 12.59
C PRO A 25 7.36 -2.39 11.50
N ARG A 26 7.52 -3.60 11.00
CA ARG A 26 6.77 -4.12 9.85
C ARG A 26 5.24 -4.04 9.99
N ARG A 27 4.72 -4.00 11.22
CA ARG A 27 3.28 -3.92 11.49
C ARG A 27 2.83 -2.49 11.84
N ALA A 28 3.71 -1.51 11.66
CA ALA A 28 3.36 -0.14 11.96
C ALA A 28 2.20 0.33 11.10
N ALA A 29 1.35 1.16 11.68
CA ALA A 29 0.25 1.78 10.99
C ALA A 29 0.53 3.26 10.81
N ILE A 30 -0.02 3.85 9.75
CA ILE A 30 0.11 5.27 9.46
C ILE A 30 -1.28 5.89 9.40
N GLU A 31 -1.40 7.12 9.86
CA GLU A 31 -2.66 7.85 9.76
C GLU A 31 -3.01 8.14 8.30
N PHE A 32 -4.30 8.11 8.00
CA PHE A 32 -4.82 8.39 6.67
C PHE A 32 -4.31 9.73 6.12
N THR A 33 -4.37 10.79 6.94
CA THR A 33 -3.93 12.12 6.50
C THR A 33 -2.46 12.17 6.15
N ARG A 34 -1.63 11.46 6.90
CA ARG A 34 -0.19 11.40 6.63
C ARG A 34 0.10 10.59 5.37
N LEU A 35 -0.58 9.47 5.21
CA LEU A 35 -0.43 8.65 4.00
C LEU A 35 -0.85 9.44 2.76
N LYS A 36 -1.94 10.19 2.85
CA LYS A 36 -2.42 11.05 1.78
C LYS A 36 -1.34 12.03 1.33
N ALA A 37 -0.69 12.68 2.28
CA ALA A 37 0.39 13.61 1.98
C ALA A 37 1.58 12.93 1.32
N LEU A 38 1.98 11.75 1.83
CA LEU A 38 3.12 11.01 1.31
C LEU A 38 2.93 10.58 -0.15
N VAL A 39 1.73 10.16 -0.51
CA VAL A 39 1.47 9.66 -1.86
C VAL A 39 0.90 10.70 -2.81
N GLY A 40 0.59 11.89 -2.30
CA GLY A 40 0.08 12.99 -3.11
C GLY A 40 -1.33 12.76 -3.62
N ALA A 41 -2.20 12.17 -2.82
CA ALA A 41 -3.58 11.84 -3.20
C ALA A 41 -4.59 12.82 -2.60
N THR A 42 -5.78 12.85 -3.18
CA THR A 42 -6.95 13.49 -2.57
C THR A 42 -7.62 12.50 -1.62
N ASP A 43 -8.50 12.99 -0.73
CA ASP A 43 -9.24 12.13 0.20
C ASP A 43 -10.04 11.04 -0.53
N GLY A 44 -10.80 11.44 -1.55
CA GLY A 44 -11.62 10.48 -2.30
C GLY A 44 -10.80 9.48 -3.07
N ASN A 45 -9.71 9.93 -3.68
CA ASN A 45 -8.83 9.07 -4.45
C ASN A 45 -8.14 8.04 -3.55
N LEU A 46 -7.58 8.50 -2.43
CA LEU A 46 -6.95 7.59 -1.47
C LEU A 46 -7.96 6.59 -0.92
N GLY A 47 -9.13 7.07 -0.49
CA GLY A 47 -10.18 6.19 0.04
C GLY A 47 -10.57 5.08 -0.92
N ALA A 48 -10.75 5.41 -2.19
CA ALA A 48 -11.12 4.43 -3.22
C ALA A 48 -10.03 3.37 -3.41
N HIS A 49 -8.77 3.78 -3.46
CA HIS A 49 -7.66 2.84 -3.62
C HIS A 49 -7.44 1.98 -2.38
N LEU A 50 -7.61 2.55 -1.19
CA LEU A 50 -7.52 1.79 0.05
C LEU A 50 -8.61 0.72 0.13
N GLU A 51 -9.83 1.05 -0.32
CA GLU A 51 -10.92 0.07 -0.36
C GLU A 51 -10.55 -1.12 -1.26
N THR A 52 -9.98 -0.86 -2.43
CA THR A 52 -9.54 -1.92 -3.34
C THR A 52 -8.48 -2.80 -2.68
N LEU A 53 -7.49 -2.19 -2.03
CA LEU A 53 -6.42 -2.93 -1.35
C LEU A 53 -6.93 -3.72 -0.16
N GLU A 54 -7.87 -3.17 0.60
CA GLU A 54 -8.47 -3.85 1.73
C GLU A 54 -9.26 -5.08 1.28
N LYS A 55 -10.06 -4.96 0.23
CA LYS A 55 -10.82 -6.08 -0.32
C LYS A 55 -9.92 -7.21 -0.82
N ALA A 56 -8.74 -6.86 -1.31
CA ALA A 56 -7.75 -7.86 -1.72
C ALA A 56 -7.04 -8.51 -0.54
N GLY A 57 -7.24 -8.01 0.67
CA GLY A 57 -6.58 -8.53 1.87
C GLY A 57 -5.15 -8.03 2.05
N TYR A 58 -4.74 -6.99 1.33
CA TYR A 58 -3.36 -6.50 1.37
C TYR A 58 -3.11 -5.46 2.45
N ILE A 59 -4.15 -4.82 2.94
CA ILE A 59 -4.05 -3.82 4.01
C ILE A 59 -5.16 -4.04 5.03
N VAL A 60 -4.95 -3.49 6.22
CA VAL A 60 -5.96 -3.43 7.28
C VAL A 60 -6.20 -1.96 7.61
N ILE A 61 -7.46 -1.58 7.64
CA ILE A 61 -7.86 -0.23 8.00
C ILE A 61 -8.43 -0.28 9.41
N GLU A 62 -7.86 0.50 10.31
CA GLU A 62 -8.27 0.57 11.71
C GLU A 62 -8.88 1.94 11.97
N LYS A 63 -10.07 1.96 12.54
CA LYS A 63 -10.72 3.19 12.99
C LYS A 63 -10.69 3.22 14.51
N ARG A 64 -10.24 4.32 15.06
CA ARG A 64 -10.08 4.48 16.51
C ARG A 64 -10.36 5.92 16.89
N PHE A 65 -10.48 6.16 18.19
CA PHE A 65 -10.58 7.51 18.72
C PHE A 65 -9.29 7.84 19.45
N GLU A 66 -8.76 9.02 19.17
CA GLU A 66 -7.61 9.57 19.86
C GLU A 66 -7.99 10.97 20.32
N ASP A 67 -7.91 11.26 21.62
CA ASP A 67 -8.34 12.53 22.18
C ASP A 67 -9.74 12.94 21.73
N ARG A 68 -10.68 11.97 21.73
CA ARG A 68 -12.09 12.15 21.34
C ARG A 68 -12.28 12.46 19.86
N LYS A 69 -11.25 12.34 19.04
CA LYS A 69 -11.34 12.54 17.60
C LYS A 69 -11.25 11.20 16.88
N PRO A 70 -12.08 10.99 15.87
CA PRO A 70 -11.94 9.78 15.04
C PRO A 70 -10.63 9.83 14.27
N GLN A 71 -9.94 8.70 14.22
CA GLN A 71 -8.68 8.56 13.50
C GLN A 71 -8.72 7.28 12.70
N THR A 72 -8.32 7.37 11.44
CA THR A 72 -8.18 6.21 10.56
C THR A 72 -6.71 5.92 10.37
N ARG A 73 -6.31 4.68 10.61
CA ARG A 73 -4.94 4.21 10.41
C ARG A 73 -4.93 3.06 9.43
N VAL A 74 -3.85 2.95 8.68
CA VAL A 74 -3.66 1.95 7.64
C VAL A 74 -2.36 1.21 7.90
N ARG A 75 -2.39 -0.11 7.81
CA ARG A 75 -1.17 -0.93 7.88
C ARG A 75 -1.22 -2.02 6.82
N MET A 76 -0.06 -2.50 6.43
CA MET A 76 0.04 -3.61 5.49
C MET A 76 -0.17 -4.93 6.21
N SER A 77 -0.95 -5.83 5.61
CA SER A 77 -1.13 -7.18 6.15
C SER A 77 0.06 -8.08 5.77
N PRO A 78 0.23 -9.24 6.45
CA PRO A 78 1.25 -10.21 6.01
C PRO A 78 1.07 -10.66 4.57
N VAL A 79 -0.18 -10.85 4.14
CA VAL A 79 -0.48 -11.18 2.74
C VAL A 79 -0.06 -10.04 1.82
N GLY A 80 -0.30 -8.79 2.24
CA GLY A 80 0.12 -7.62 1.49
C GLY A 80 1.63 -7.52 1.34
N HIS A 81 2.38 -7.82 2.40
CA HIS A 81 3.85 -7.83 2.33
C HIS A 81 4.36 -8.82 1.29
N ARG A 82 3.78 -10.03 1.27
CA ARG A 82 4.18 -11.05 0.28
C ARG A 82 3.81 -10.62 -1.13
N ALA A 83 2.59 -10.13 -1.31
CA ALA A 83 2.13 -9.69 -2.63
C ALA A 83 2.98 -8.53 -3.17
N PHE A 84 3.33 -7.58 -2.30
CA PHE A 84 4.17 -6.46 -2.67
C PHE A 84 5.58 -6.93 -3.06
N ALA A 85 6.19 -7.81 -2.27
CA ALA A 85 7.52 -8.34 -2.56
C ALA A 85 7.55 -9.07 -3.90
N GLU A 86 6.53 -9.86 -4.21
CA GLU A 86 6.42 -10.57 -5.48
C GLU A 86 6.25 -9.59 -6.65
N HIS A 87 5.46 -8.55 -6.47
CA HIS A 87 5.27 -7.55 -7.51
C HIS A 87 6.55 -6.75 -7.76
N VAL A 88 7.29 -6.40 -6.71
CA VAL A 88 8.59 -5.72 -6.85
C VAL A 88 9.57 -6.61 -7.60
N ALA A 89 9.61 -7.90 -7.30
CA ALA A 89 10.47 -8.85 -8.02
C ALA A 89 10.12 -8.88 -9.53
N TYR A 90 8.83 -8.88 -9.84
CA TYR A 90 8.35 -8.81 -11.22
C TYR A 90 8.83 -7.53 -11.91
N LEU A 91 8.70 -6.38 -11.26
CA LEU A 91 9.15 -5.11 -11.83
C LEU A 91 10.66 -5.11 -12.08
N ARG A 92 11.43 -5.68 -11.14
CA ARG A 92 12.88 -5.79 -11.29
C ARG A 92 13.27 -6.68 -12.47
N GLU A 93 12.54 -7.76 -12.69
CA GLU A 93 12.76 -8.62 -13.85
C GLU A 93 12.56 -7.85 -15.15
N ILE A 94 11.52 -7.03 -15.23
CA ILE A 94 11.27 -6.19 -16.38
C ILE A 94 12.43 -5.22 -16.60
N LEU A 95 12.86 -4.54 -15.56
CA LEU A 95 13.95 -3.57 -15.64
C LEU A 95 15.27 -4.24 -16.03
N ASP A 96 15.54 -5.42 -15.48
CA ASP A 96 16.76 -6.15 -15.80
C ASP A 96 16.75 -6.69 -17.23
N SER A 97 15.61 -7.16 -17.72
CA SER A 97 15.50 -7.65 -19.08
C SER A 97 15.68 -6.53 -20.13
N ALA A 98 15.38 -5.29 -19.76
CA ALA A 98 15.55 -4.14 -20.65
C ALA A 98 17.00 -3.68 -20.74
N ARG A 99 17.92 -4.26 -19.98
CA ARG A 99 19.33 -3.89 -19.95
C ARG A 99 20.21 -4.68 -20.91
N ALA A 100 19.58 -5.39 -21.79
CA ALA A 100 20.30 -6.24 -22.77
C ALA A 100 21.34 -5.46 -23.56
#